data_0182643b3b1b7a3f59bd8aaab34acff7
#
_entry.id   0182643b3b1b7a3f59bd8aaab34acff7
#
_cell.length_a   1.000
_cell.length_b   1.000
_cell.length_c   1.000
_cell.angle_alpha   90.00
_cell.angle_beta   90.00
_cell.angle_gamma   90.00
#
_symmetry.space_group_name_H-M   'P 1'
#
loop_
_entity.id
_entity.type
_entity.pdbx_description
1 polymer ?
#
loop_
_entity_poly.entity_id
_entity_poly.type
_entity_poly.pdbx_seq_one_letter_code
_entity_poly.pdbx_strand_id
1 'polypeptide(L)'
;MGPIERRRFLQGLLGAAGLGAVGTAPMLVPTARAEDGEPRFLVVFGCFGGASMLDCFAPVDASEAFTGSRGTVFHHDVVVPEGSNLRCPNRSTPYNFLLEHGSETLVLGYQASSVNHFEAQRRVMNGRGAFDGRTLPEAVAAAWGANMPLPNVTMGRAGFAEPGTDAAMDPRYKGEVVTNPVTFALSTSGHAGVIENGERALQDPATREELVRLARSVRDEHLESLGGFAQTFPTSRLRQTLLSRRMSGEVALEEARLIQELLFVPDLGDIFPLSQYGLSASEEADLVLDYLDDAWPTSTSGIADDPLQAQAALAYLLIRTGTSAAVTLTDPGTDGFLAFDQSHYDHADAQANHWDRGLDTASRLIKLLKQAEWHDKTGKATGTSYWDRTMLVFATEFGRDKFDNGRDATGHQMNNGLLVVSPMVKGNQLLGAVDTNNGYISGYDLDTGEPTPFTDVEPGEDPLYNDERLPAGAETIYGALSKVLGVDFEGREEIPAIEL
;
A
#
# COMPACT_ATOMS: atom_id res chain seq x y z
N MET A 1 -23.63 9.36 25.69
CA MET A 1 -24.24 8.02 25.86
C MET A 1 -24.01 7.55 27.29
N GLY A 2 -25.07 7.14 27.98
CA GLY A 2 -24.94 6.63 29.34
C GLY A 2 -24.42 5.18 29.37
N PRO A 3 -23.98 4.68 30.55
CA PRO A 3 -23.42 3.32 30.70
C PRO A 3 -24.35 2.21 30.17
N ILE A 4 -25.65 2.44 30.18
CA ILE A 4 -26.67 1.46 29.73
C ILE A 4 -26.72 1.38 28.18
N GLU A 5 -26.47 2.48 27.49
CA GLU A 5 -26.47 2.50 26.01
C GLU A 5 -25.18 1.89 25.46
N ARG A 6 -24.04 2.09 26.14
CA ARG A 6 -22.77 1.41 25.82
C ARG A 6 -22.89 -0.11 25.94
N ARG A 7 -23.58 -0.59 26.98
CA ARG A 7 -23.81 -2.02 27.21
C ARG A 7 -24.72 -2.66 26.14
N ARG A 8 -25.70 -1.92 25.62
CA ARG A 8 -26.58 -2.37 24.53
C ARG A 8 -25.88 -2.37 23.18
N PHE A 9 -24.97 -1.41 22.95
CA PHE A 9 -24.13 -1.37 21.75
C PHE A 9 -23.15 -2.56 21.73
N LEU A 10 -22.49 -2.85 22.85
CA LEU A 10 -21.62 -4.02 23.00
C LEU A 10 -22.37 -5.34 22.91
N GLN A 11 -23.60 -5.41 23.46
CA GLN A 11 -24.46 -6.60 23.33
C GLN A 11 -24.98 -6.82 21.89
N GLY A 12 -25.10 -5.76 21.10
CA GLY A 12 -25.43 -5.85 19.67
C GLY A 12 -24.26 -6.42 18.85
N LEU A 13 -23.03 -6.12 19.22
CA LEU A 13 -21.81 -6.71 18.63
C LEU A 13 -21.60 -8.17 19.05
N LEU A 14 -21.87 -8.50 20.32
CA LEU A 14 -21.75 -9.87 20.87
C LEU A 14 -22.89 -10.80 20.42
N GLY A 15 -24.05 -10.26 20.05
CA GLY A 15 -25.20 -11.03 19.55
C GLY A 15 -24.99 -11.62 18.14
N ALA A 16 -23.94 -11.20 17.43
CA ALA A 16 -23.55 -11.77 16.14
C ALA A 16 -22.55 -12.95 16.27
N ALA A 17 -21.98 -13.16 17.46
CA ALA A 17 -21.08 -14.28 17.75
C ALA A 17 -21.84 -15.39 18.48
N GLY A 18 -22.66 -16.14 17.74
CA GLY A 18 -23.34 -17.34 18.24
C GLY A 18 -22.37 -18.48 18.48
N LEU A 19 -22.41 -18.98 19.70
CA LEU A 19 -21.77 -20.18 20.24
C LEU A 19 -21.67 -21.35 19.23
N GLY A 20 -20.43 -21.80 18.97
CA GLY A 20 -20.25 -23.11 18.35
C GLY A 20 -18.81 -23.45 17.97
N ALA A 21 -18.22 -24.36 18.73
CA ALA A 21 -17.11 -25.24 18.42
C ALA A 21 -15.67 -24.70 18.38
N VAL A 22 -14.87 -25.35 19.15
CA VAL A 22 -13.41 -25.35 19.25
C VAL A 22 -12.77 -25.48 17.86
N GLY A 23 -11.89 -24.53 17.50
CA GLY A 23 -10.85 -24.83 16.51
C GLY A 23 -10.67 -23.85 15.35
N THR A 24 -11.46 -22.79 15.19
CA THR A 24 -11.17 -21.75 14.21
C THR A 24 -11.42 -20.38 14.84
N ALA A 25 -10.43 -19.52 14.87
CA ALA A 25 -10.61 -18.12 15.26
C ALA A 25 -11.77 -17.55 14.44
N PRO A 26 -12.74 -16.84 15.07
CA PRO A 26 -13.80 -16.21 14.30
C PRO A 26 -13.17 -15.13 13.44
N MET A 27 -13.07 -15.39 12.12
CA MET A 27 -12.79 -14.34 11.16
C MET A 27 -13.74 -13.17 11.42
N LEU A 28 -13.19 -11.99 11.64
CA LEU A 28 -13.92 -10.75 11.48
C LEU A 28 -14.25 -10.62 9.98
N VAL A 29 -15.35 -11.25 9.57
CA VAL A 29 -15.83 -11.10 8.20
C VAL A 29 -16.25 -9.65 8.03
N PRO A 30 -15.61 -8.89 7.15
CA PRO A 30 -16.00 -7.51 6.91
C PRO A 30 -17.44 -7.48 6.42
N THR A 31 -18.34 -6.88 7.21
CA THR A 31 -19.70 -6.60 6.73
C THR A 31 -19.67 -5.28 5.98
N ALA A 32 -19.16 -5.32 4.75
CA ALA A 32 -19.16 -4.16 3.88
C ALA A 32 -20.57 -3.66 3.60
N ARG A 33 -20.74 -2.35 3.62
CA ARG A 33 -21.98 -1.66 3.30
C ARG A 33 -22.06 -1.30 1.81
N ALA A 34 -21.45 -2.09 0.94
CA ALA A 34 -21.71 -1.99 -0.47
C ALA A 34 -22.97 -2.83 -0.75
N GLU A 35 -23.95 -2.21 -1.35
CA GLU A 35 -25.08 -2.91 -1.91
C GLU A 35 -24.54 -3.99 -2.85
N ASP A 36 -24.73 -5.25 -2.47
CA ASP A 36 -24.46 -6.47 -3.25
C ASP A 36 -23.03 -6.82 -3.68
N GLY A 37 -21.99 -6.08 -3.27
CA GLY A 37 -20.59 -6.36 -3.61
C GLY A 37 -19.81 -7.08 -2.50
N GLU A 38 -18.89 -7.95 -2.89
CA GLU A 38 -17.88 -8.49 -1.99
C GLU A 38 -16.71 -7.50 -1.85
N PRO A 39 -16.08 -7.37 -0.68
CA PRO A 39 -15.04 -6.38 -0.44
C PRO A 39 -13.85 -6.55 -1.38
N ARG A 40 -13.25 -5.44 -1.78
CA ARG A 40 -12.01 -5.37 -2.54
C ARG A 40 -10.94 -4.68 -1.73
N PHE A 41 -9.70 -5.06 -1.96
CA PHE A 41 -8.56 -4.60 -1.20
C PHE A 41 -7.59 -3.84 -2.10
N LEU A 42 -6.93 -2.84 -1.52
CA LEU A 42 -5.90 -2.06 -2.19
C LEU A 42 -4.60 -2.10 -1.40
N VAL A 43 -3.52 -2.45 -2.09
CA VAL A 43 -2.15 -2.28 -1.58
C VAL A 43 -1.42 -1.28 -2.46
N VAL A 44 -0.88 -0.22 -1.86
CA VAL A 44 -0.08 0.78 -2.57
C VAL A 44 1.37 0.65 -2.16
N PHE A 45 2.26 0.45 -3.12
CA PHE A 45 3.70 0.61 -2.96
C PHE A 45 4.08 2.04 -3.35
N GLY A 46 4.38 2.88 -2.38
CA GLY A 46 4.86 4.24 -2.60
C GLY A 46 6.32 4.24 -3.02
N CYS A 47 6.58 4.52 -4.29
CA CYS A 47 7.93 4.53 -4.87
C CYS A 47 8.56 5.92 -4.68
N PHE A 48 9.15 6.14 -3.50
CA PHE A 48 9.77 7.42 -3.16
C PHE A 48 11.02 7.69 -4.03
N GLY A 49 11.08 8.86 -4.63
CA GLY A 49 12.23 9.31 -5.40
C GLY A 49 12.11 9.10 -6.91
N GLY A 50 10.95 8.69 -7.40
CA GLY A 50 10.72 8.52 -8.84
C GLY A 50 11.29 7.22 -9.40
N ALA A 51 10.51 6.17 -9.29
CA ALA A 51 10.80 4.88 -9.91
C ALA A 51 10.64 4.96 -11.43
N SER A 52 11.72 4.80 -12.16
CA SER A 52 11.73 4.87 -13.62
C SER A 52 11.18 3.58 -14.24
N MET A 53 10.16 3.69 -15.07
CA MET A 53 9.59 2.53 -15.75
C MET A 53 10.49 2.02 -16.89
N LEU A 54 11.41 2.83 -17.39
CA LEU A 54 12.44 2.36 -18.33
C LEU A 54 13.38 1.32 -17.69
N ASP A 55 13.51 1.34 -16.40
CA ASP A 55 14.36 0.42 -15.64
C ASP A 55 13.58 -0.81 -15.11
N CYS A 56 12.31 -0.92 -15.52
CA CYS A 56 11.39 -1.99 -15.11
C CYS A 56 10.67 -2.62 -16.31
N PHE A 57 9.42 -2.29 -16.57
CA PHE A 57 8.59 -2.99 -17.56
C PHE A 57 8.30 -2.19 -18.84
N ALA A 58 8.99 -1.09 -19.04
CA ALA A 58 8.99 -0.33 -20.29
C ALA A 58 10.43 0.00 -20.76
N PRO A 59 11.36 -0.98 -20.78
CA PRO A 59 12.76 -0.71 -21.10
C PRO A 59 12.95 -0.44 -22.59
N VAL A 60 13.97 0.39 -22.89
CA VAL A 60 14.55 0.52 -24.22
C VAL A 60 15.65 -0.51 -24.37
N ASP A 61 15.68 -1.23 -25.50
CA ASP A 61 16.77 -2.16 -25.81
C ASP A 61 18.03 -1.40 -26.24
N ALA A 62 19.18 -1.90 -25.79
CA ALA A 62 20.48 -1.27 -26.11
C ALA A 62 20.73 -1.13 -27.62
N SER A 63 20.17 -2.02 -28.44
CA SER A 63 20.29 -1.97 -29.89
C SER A 63 19.39 -0.93 -30.55
N GLU A 64 18.38 -0.42 -29.85
CA GLU A 64 17.36 0.52 -30.31
C GLU A 64 17.60 1.94 -29.77
N ALA A 65 18.41 2.09 -28.71
CA ALA A 65 18.59 3.35 -28.00
C ALA A 65 19.29 4.42 -28.84
N PHE A 66 18.65 5.58 -28.98
CA PHE A 66 19.25 6.73 -29.66
C PHE A 66 20.40 7.33 -28.85
N THR A 67 21.46 7.73 -29.56
CA THR A 67 22.60 8.46 -29.02
C THR A 67 22.76 9.81 -29.72
N GLY A 68 22.76 10.88 -28.97
CA GLY A 68 22.85 12.26 -29.49
C GLY A 68 23.62 13.19 -28.59
N SER A 69 23.42 14.48 -28.77
CA SER A 69 24.13 15.53 -28.01
C SER A 69 23.82 15.56 -26.52
N ARG A 70 22.67 15.01 -26.10
CA ARG A 70 22.24 14.90 -24.68
C ARG A 70 22.78 13.65 -23.98
N GLY A 71 23.36 12.73 -24.72
CA GLY A 71 23.78 11.40 -24.25
C GLY A 71 23.04 10.29 -24.99
N THR A 72 23.04 9.11 -24.38
CA THR A 72 22.28 7.94 -24.87
C THR A 72 21.01 7.77 -24.07
N VAL A 73 19.89 7.44 -24.72
CA VAL A 73 18.66 7.08 -23.99
C VAL A 73 18.96 5.93 -23.04
N PHE A 74 18.48 5.99 -21.79
CA PHE A 74 18.64 4.90 -20.84
C PHE A 74 18.11 3.60 -21.41
N HIS A 75 18.93 2.58 -21.38
CA HIS A 75 18.69 1.32 -22.07
C HIS A 75 19.22 0.12 -21.27
N HIS A 76 18.75 -1.05 -21.63
CA HIS A 76 19.11 -2.31 -21.00
C HIS A 76 19.35 -3.37 -22.06
N ASP A 77 19.99 -4.47 -21.67
CA ASP A 77 19.80 -5.75 -22.32
C ASP A 77 18.37 -6.21 -21.97
N VAL A 78 17.50 -6.32 -22.98
CA VAL A 78 16.06 -6.51 -22.79
C VAL A 78 15.65 -7.93 -23.13
N VAL A 79 14.78 -8.50 -22.31
CA VAL A 79 14.20 -9.82 -22.50
C VAL A 79 12.67 -9.75 -22.43
N VAL A 80 12.03 -10.71 -23.10
CA VAL A 80 10.59 -10.95 -23.00
C VAL A 80 10.39 -12.33 -22.40
N PRO A 81 9.86 -12.45 -21.17
CA PRO A 81 9.57 -13.75 -20.58
C PRO A 81 8.52 -14.53 -21.38
N GLU A 82 8.59 -15.86 -21.34
CA GLU A 82 7.64 -16.72 -22.05
C GLU A 82 6.19 -16.42 -21.60
N GLY A 83 5.31 -16.21 -22.58
CA GLY A 83 3.90 -15.89 -22.33
C GLY A 83 3.62 -14.44 -21.94
N SER A 84 4.66 -13.60 -21.83
CA SER A 84 4.49 -12.16 -21.57
C SER A 84 4.51 -11.35 -22.86
N ASN A 85 3.66 -10.29 -22.91
CA ASN A 85 3.76 -9.22 -23.89
C ASN A 85 4.61 -8.05 -23.36
N LEU A 86 4.95 -8.08 -22.06
CA LEU A 86 5.78 -7.08 -21.41
C LEU A 86 7.26 -7.42 -21.56
N ARG A 87 8.07 -6.38 -21.70
CA ARG A 87 9.54 -6.44 -21.74
C ARG A 87 10.10 -6.10 -20.37
N CYS A 88 11.27 -6.62 -20.03
CA CYS A 88 11.99 -6.21 -18.84
C CYS A 88 13.51 -6.20 -19.07
N PRO A 89 14.29 -5.50 -18.24
CA PRO A 89 15.73 -5.67 -18.19
C PRO A 89 16.09 -7.13 -17.91
N ASN A 90 17.17 -7.62 -18.51
CA ASN A 90 17.68 -9.00 -18.35
C ASN A 90 18.29 -9.19 -16.94
N ARG A 91 17.43 -9.08 -15.93
CA ARG A 91 17.74 -9.36 -14.51
C ARG A 91 16.75 -10.40 -13.99
N SER A 92 17.21 -11.20 -13.03
CA SER A 92 16.41 -12.33 -12.52
C SER A 92 15.07 -11.91 -11.91
N THR A 93 15.04 -10.83 -11.13
CA THR A 93 13.83 -10.43 -10.40
C THR A 93 12.71 -9.95 -11.32
N PRO A 94 12.90 -8.94 -12.21
CA PRO A 94 11.82 -8.53 -13.11
C PRO A 94 11.42 -9.63 -14.09
N TYR A 95 12.36 -10.47 -14.54
CA TYR A 95 12.06 -11.61 -15.40
C TYR A 95 11.14 -12.63 -14.70
N ASN A 96 11.50 -13.07 -13.48
CA ASN A 96 10.71 -14.02 -12.71
C ASN A 96 9.35 -13.43 -12.31
N PHE A 97 9.31 -12.15 -11.99
CA PHE A 97 8.05 -11.45 -11.68
C PHE A 97 7.07 -11.52 -12.86
N LEU A 98 7.52 -11.25 -14.07
CA LEU A 98 6.67 -11.36 -15.27
C LEU A 98 6.30 -12.80 -15.60
N LEU A 99 7.17 -13.78 -15.36
CA LEU A 99 6.81 -15.20 -15.50
C LEU A 99 5.67 -15.61 -14.59
N GLU A 100 5.68 -15.12 -13.34
CA GLU A 100 4.72 -15.53 -12.32
C GLU A 100 3.45 -14.67 -12.31
N HIS A 101 3.56 -13.38 -12.65
CA HIS A 101 2.49 -12.38 -12.51
C HIS A 101 2.22 -11.57 -13.78
N GLY A 102 2.91 -11.85 -14.90
CA GLY A 102 2.79 -11.06 -16.13
C GLY A 102 1.36 -11.00 -16.67
N SER A 103 0.59 -12.08 -16.57
CA SER A 103 -0.82 -12.11 -16.99
C SER A 103 -1.73 -11.15 -16.22
N GLU A 104 -1.33 -10.76 -15.00
CA GLU A 104 -2.04 -9.86 -14.07
C GLU A 104 -1.38 -8.48 -13.99
N THR A 105 -0.30 -8.27 -14.76
CA THR A 105 0.53 -7.05 -14.73
C THR A 105 0.11 -6.09 -15.85
N LEU A 106 -0.23 -4.87 -15.44
CA LEU A 106 -0.60 -3.77 -16.32
C LEU A 106 0.36 -2.60 -16.08
N VAL A 107 0.96 -2.10 -17.13
CA VAL A 107 1.74 -0.86 -17.13
C VAL A 107 0.96 0.21 -17.87
N LEU A 108 0.80 1.38 -17.25
CA LEU A 108 0.11 2.53 -17.85
C LEU A 108 1.12 3.66 -18.04
N GLY A 109 1.21 4.21 -19.24
CA GLY A 109 1.88 5.49 -19.43
C GLY A 109 1.29 6.53 -18.46
N TYR A 110 2.15 7.28 -17.79
CA TYR A 110 1.78 8.23 -16.74
C TYR A 110 2.50 9.56 -16.92
N GLN A 111 1.75 10.65 -16.82
CA GLN A 111 2.30 11.99 -16.81
C GLN A 111 2.11 12.62 -15.43
N ALA A 112 3.21 12.79 -14.69
CA ALA A 112 3.19 13.53 -13.45
C ALA A 112 2.93 15.01 -13.72
N SER A 113 2.28 15.68 -12.78
CA SER A 113 1.98 17.12 -12.89
C SER A 113 2.96 17.99 -12.11
N SER A 114 3.93 17.40 -11.43
CA SER A 114 4.98 18.08 -10.68
C SER A 114 6.20 17.18 -10.52
N VAL A 115 7.36 17.78 -10.41
CA VAL A 115 8.63 17.13 -10.05
C VAL A 115 9.04 17.46 -8.61
N ASN A 116 8.19 18.14 -7.86
CA ASN A 116 8.39 18.36 -6.42
C ASN A 116 7.85 17.15 -5.67
N HIS A 117 8.71 16.47 -4.91
CA HIS A 117 8.39 15.24 -4.18
C HIS A 117 7.07 15.32 -3.42
N PHE A 118 6.95 16.28 -2.54
CA PHE A 118 5.79 16.39 -1.66
C PHE A 118 4.47 16.63 -2.41
N GLU A 119 4.52 17.45 -3.45
CA GLU A 119 3.37 17.74 -4.30
C GLU A 119 3.02 16.56 -5.19
N ALA A 120 4.03 15.95 -5.84
CA ALA A 120 3.83 14.83 -6.75
C ALA A 120 3.32 13.57 -6.02
N GLN A 121 3.84 13.26 -4.83
CA GLN A 121 3.35 12.16 -4.01
C GLN A 121 1.88 12.34 -3.63
N ARG A 122 1.49 13.54 -3.21
CA ARG A 122 0.08 13.82 -2.89
C ARG A 122 -0.82 13.70 -4.12
N ARG A 123 -0.38 14.20 -5.27
CA ARG A 123 -1.15 14.12 -6.51
C ARG A 123 -1.31 12.69 -7.00
N VAL A 124 -0.25 11.86 -6.89
CA VAL A 124 -0.34 10.46 -7.27
C VAL A 124 -1.20 9.64 -6.32
N MET A 125 -1.45 10.11 -5.09
CA MET A 125 -2.34 9.44 -4.15
C MET A 125 -3.80 9.85 -4.28
N ASN A 126 -4.09 11.08 -4.69
CA ASN A 126 -5.46 11.60 -4.77
C ASN A 126 -5.94 11.89 -6.20
N GLY A 127 -5.04 11.84 -7.19
CA GLY A 127 -5.36 12.07 -8.59
C GLY A 127 -5.83 13.50 -8.93
N ARG A 128 -5.64 14.48 -8.04
CA ARG A 128 -6.05 15.88 -8.24
C ARG A 128 -4.93 16.83 -7.85
N GLY A 129 -5.26 18.07 -7.56
CA GLY A 129 -4.32 19.02 -6.97
C GLY A 129 -3.75 18.49 -5.65
N ALA A 130 -2.53 18.89 -5.31
CA ALA A 130 -1.80 18.37 -4.14
C ALA A 130 -2.56 18.48 -2.80
N PHE A 131 -3.57 19.36 -2.73
CA PHE A 131 -4.34 19.63 -1.52
C PHE A 131 -5.85 19.53 -1.79
N ASP A 132 -6.27 18.68 -2.74
CA ASP A 132 -7.68 18.55 -3.10
C ASP A 132 -8.14 17.10 -3.14
N GLY A 133 -9.24 16.84 -2.43
CA GLY A 133 -9.96 15.58 -2.46
C GLY A 133 -9.41 14.48 -1.53
N ARG A 134 -10.02 13.32 -1.64
CA ARG A 134 -9.66 12.08 -0.93
C ARG A 134 -8.59 11.32 -1.70
N THR A 135 -7.82 10.52 -1.00
CA THR A 135 -6.89 9.58 -1.63
C THR A 135 -7.61 8.31 -2.08
N LEU A 136 -7.03 7.56 -3.02
CA LEU A 136 -7.58 6.27 -3.44
C LEU A 136 -7.68 5.26 -2.27
N PRO A 137 -6.67 5.11 -1.38
CA PRO A 137 -6.82 4.30 -0.17
C PRO A 137 -7.98 4.72 0.73
N GLU A 138 -8.22 6.04 0.91
CA GLU A 138 -9.35 6.53 1.69
C GLU A 138 -10.70 6.19 1.04
N ALA A 139 -10.80 6.26 -0.29
CA ALA A 139 -12.00 5.89 -1.01
C ALA A 139 -12.31 4.38 -0.86
N VAL A 140 -11.28 3.53 -0.98
CA VAL A 140 -11.39 2.08 -0.76
C VAL A 140 -11.79 1.77 0.68
N ALA A 141 -11.14 2.41 1.64
CA ALA A 141 -11.47 2.24 3.06
C ALA A 141 -12.91 2.66 3.39
N ALA A 142 -13.40 3.73 2.77
CA ALA A 142 -14.77 4.18 2.96
C ALA A 142 -15.81 3.23 2.36
N ALA A 143 -15.51 2.66 1.19
CA ALA A 143 -16.42 1.73 0.51
C ALA A 143 -16.43 0.35 1.15
N TRP A 144 -15.25 -0.21 1.45
CA TRP A 144 -15.09 -1.61 1.83
C TRP A 144 -14.71 -1.83 3.29
N GLY A 145 -14.12 -0.82 3.95
CA GLY A 145 -13.61 -0.91 5.31
C GLY A 145 -14.56 -0.45 6.42
N ALA A 146 -15.85 -0.26 6.13
CA ALA A 146 -16.79 0.36 7.07
C ALA A 146 -16.89 -0.33 8.44
N ASN A 147 -16.66 -1.63 8.52
CA ASN A 147 -16.71 -2.41 9.75
C ASN A 147 -15.32 -2.95 10.15
N MET A 148 -14.26 -2.52 9.48
CA MET A 148 -12.90 -2.91 9.81
C MET A 148 -12.34 -2.01 10.92
N PRO A 149 -11.57 -2.55 11.86
CA PRO A 149 -10.99 -1.77 12.96
C PRO A 149 -10.08 -0.63 12.48
N LEU A 150 -9.26 -0.89 11.48
CA LEU A 150 -8.32 0.05 10.87
C LEU A 150 -8.49 0.04 9.35
N PRO A 151 -9.55 0.66 8.81
CA PRO A 151 -9.91 0.53 7.40
C PRO A 151 -8.80 0.92 6.42
N ASN A 152 -7.92 1.83 6.81
CA ASN A 152 -6.80 2.35 6.02
C ASN A 152 -5.56 2.46 6.91
N VAL A 153 -4.52 1.74 6.57
CA VAL A 153 -3.23 1.77 7.27
C VAL A 153 -2.16 2.28 6.31
N THR A 154 -1.30 3.18 6.77
CA THR A 154 -0.17 3.65 5.99
C THR A 154 1.14 3.47 6.72
N MET A 155 2.07 2.81 6.06
CA MET A 155 3.48 2.71 6.40
C MET A 155 4.31 3.56 5.43
N GLY A 156 3.62 4.41 4.68
CA GLY A 156 4.19 5.34 3.71
C GLY A 156 5.02 6.44 4.37
N ARG A 157 5.79 7.12 3.56
CA ARG A 157 6.65 8.26 3.95
C ARG A 157 6.22 9.52 3.22
N ALA A 158 6.51 10.67 3.83
CA ALA A 158 6.24 11.99 3.26
C ALA A 158 4.80 12.08 2.70
N GLY A 159 4.63 12.50 1.44
CA GLY A 159 3.33 12.66 0.81
C GLY A 159 2.51 11.38 0.65
N PHE A 160 3.13 10.20 0.63
CA PHE A 160 2.42 8.92 0.60
C PHE A 160 1.68 8.60 1.91
N ALA A 161 2.11 9.17 3.03
CA ALA A 161 1.46 9.01 4.33
C ALA A 161 0.42 10.11 4.63
N GLU A 162 0.34 11.15 3.80
CA GLU A 162 -0.54 12.29 4.04
C GLU A 162 -2.00 11.95 3.75
N PRO A 163 -2.91 12.29 4.66
CA PRO A 163 -4.33 12.11 4.41
C PRO A 163 -4.84 13.09 3.35
N GLY A 164 -5.89 12.69 2.66
CA GLY A 164 -6.63 13.57 1.77
C GLY A 164 -7.30 14.74 2.49
N THR A 165 -7.69 15.76 1.74
CA THR A 165 -8.26 17.00 2.25
C THR A 165 -9.79 17.05 2.19
N ASP A 166 -10.43 15.98 1.73
CA ASP A 166 -11.89 15.89 1.73
C ASP A 166 -12.44 16.04 3.15
N ALA A 167 -13.14 17.16 3.37
CA ALA A 167 -13.70 17.49 4.66
C ALA A 167 -14.95 16.67 5.02
N ALA A 168 -15.59 16.04 4.03
CA ALA A 168 -16.74 15.18 4.22
C ALA A 168 -16.33 13.74 4.58
N MET A 169 -15.05 13.37 4.36
CA MET A 169 -14.53 12.05 4.69
C MET A 169 -14.56 11.83 6.22
N ASP A 170 -15.15 10.73 6.65
CA ASP A 170 -15.07 10.32 8.06
C ASP A 170 -13.59 10.09 8.44
N PRO A 171 -13.12 10.70 9.53
CA PRO A 171 -11.73 10.59 9.98
C PRO A 171 -11.22 9.15 10.15
N ARG A 172 -12.07 8.18 10.41
CA ARG A 172 -11.68 6.77 10.56
C ARG A 172 -11.15 6.14 9.27
N TYR A 173 -11.48 6.70 8.09
CA TYR A 173 -10.99 6.22 6.80
C TYR A 173 -9.68 6.87 6.38
N LYS A 174 -9.25 7.92 7.08
CA LYS A 174 -7.93 8.52 6.88
C LYS A 174 -6.87 7.59 7.45
N GLY A 175 -5.77 7.45 6.73
CA GLY A 175 -4.74 6.45 7.04
C GLY A 175 -4.23 6.52 8.47
N GLU A 176 -4.21 5.38 9.17
CA GLU A 176 -3.48 5.24 10.42
C GLU A 176 -2.01 5.01 10.11
N VAL A 177 -1.15 5.86 10.68
CA VAL A 177 0.30 5.80 10.38
C VAL A 177 0.97 4.80 11.30
N VAL A 178 1.56 3.78 10.71
CA VAL A 178 2.37 2.76 11.39
C VAL A 178 3.84 3.03 11.13
N THR A 179 4.58 3.39 12.16
CA THR A 179 6.01 3.71 12.06
C THR A 179 6.91 2.48 12.17
N ASN A 180 6.46 1.46 12.88
CA ASN A 180 7.17 0.20 13.02
C ASN A 180 6.19 -0.97 12.86
N PRO A 181 6.22 -1.68 11.71
CA PRO A 181 5.31 -2.79 11.46
C PRO A 181 5.56 -3.99 12.40
N VAL A 182 6.79 -4.23 12.82
CA VAL A 182 7.15 -5.35 13.70
C VAL A 182 6.52 -5.22 15.09
N THR A 183 6.52 -4.02 15.65
CA THR A 183 5.99 -3.77 17.00
C THR A 183 4.55 -3.26 17.01
N PHE A 184 3.91 -3.14 15.84
CA PHE A 184 2.59 -2.54 15.71
C PHE A 184 1.53 -3.20 16.59
N ALA A 185 1.42 -4.52 16.54
CA ALA A 185 0.45 -5.27 17.33
C ALA A 185 0.63 -5.05 18.84
N LEU A 186 1.86 -4.99 19.30
CA LEU A 186 2.19 -4.75 20.70
C LEU A 186 1.87 -3.31 21.14
N SER A 187 2.22 -2.33 20.30
CA SER A 187 2.02 -0.90 20.63
C SER A 187 0.54 -0.51 20.66
N THR A 188 -0.28 -1.12 19.80
CA THR A 188 -1.73 -0.83 19.72
C THR A 188 -2.56 -1.60 20.74
N SER A 189 -2.10 -2.75 21.20
CA SER A 189 -2.83 -3.62 22.14
C SER A 189 -2.85 -3.12 23.59
N GLY A 190 -2.26 -1.98 23.89
CA GLY A 190 -2.11 -1.47 25.28
C GLY A 190 -1.02 -2.17 26.08
N HIS A 191 -0.27 -3.06 25.49
CA HIS A 191 0.88 -3.72 26.11
C HIS A 191 2.18 -2.90 26.01
N ALA A 192 2.18 -1.79 25.27
CA ALA A 192 3.37 -0.95 25.06
C ALA A 192 4.03 -0.49 26.35
N GLY A 193 3.26 -0.16 27.38
CA GLY A 193 3.80 0.22 28.69
C GLY A 193 4.53 -0.92 29.42
N VAL A 194 4.23 -2.16 29.08
CA VAL A 194 4.94 -3.35 29.58
C VAL A 194 6.27 -3.51 28.87
N ILE A 195 6.30 -3.18 27.57
CA ILE A 195 7.49 -3.26 26.73
C ILE A 195 8.52 -2.21 27.14
N GLU A 196 8.10 -0.95 27.30
CA GLU A 196 9.02 0.16 27.53
C GLU A 196 9.74 0.10 28.89
N ASN A 197 9.12 -0.50 29.92
CA ASN A 197 9.64 -0.43 31.27
C ASN A 197 10.25 -1.73 31.80
N GLY A 198 10.16 -2.86 31.10
CA GLY A 198 10.74 -4.15 31.51
C GLY A 198 10.33 -4.64 32.91
N GLU A 199 9.52 -3.85 33.60
CA GLU A 199 9.14 -4.06 35.00
C GLU A 199 7.73 -4.66 35.09
N ARG A 200 7.70 -5.87 35.61
CA ARG A 200 6.54 -6.56 36.20
C ARG A 200 5.21 -6.31 35.54
N ALA A 201 4.97 -7.05 34.47
CA ALA A 201 3.60 -7.35 34.07
C ALA A 201 2.81 -7.71 35.36
N LEU A 202 1.67 -7.06 35.55
CA LEU A 202 0.74 -7.50 36.60
C LEU A 202 0.49 -8.99 36.35
N GLN A 203 0.74 -9.79 37.39
CA GLN A 203 0.74 -11.25 37.27
C GLN A 203 -0.64 -11.82 36.92
N ASP A 204 -1.68 -11.01 37.08
CA ASP A 204 -3.04 -11.39 36.71
C ASP A 204 -3.48 -10.63 35.43
N PRO A 205 -3.63 -11.35 34.29
CA PRO A 205 -4.06 -10.74 33.04
C PRO A 205 -5.41 -10.01 33.13
N ALA A 206 -6.35 -10.53 33.92
CA ALA A 206 -7.68 -9.94 34.05
C ALA A 206 -7.62 -8.59 34.80
N THR A 207 -6.80 -8.51 35.84
CA THR A 207 -6.58 -7.25 36.58
C THR A 207 -5.88 -6.21 35.70
N ARG A 208 -4.93 -6.63 34.85
CA ARG A 208 -4.25 -5.75 33.89
C ARG A 208 -5.23 -5.19 32.86
N GLU A 209 -6.05 -6.04 32.27
CA GLU A 209 -7.07 -5.66 31.30
C GLU A 209 -8.08 -4.65 31.86
N GLU A 210 -8.53 -4.89 33.11
CA GLU A 210 -9.42 -3.98 33.82
C GLU A 210 -8.76 -2.62 34.11
N LEU A 211 -7.48 -2.59 34.49
CA LEU A 211 -6.75 -1.35 34.73
C LEU A 211 -6.51 -0.55 33.45
N VAL A 212 -6.18 -1.21 32.36
CA VAL A 212 -6.02 -0.58 31.05
C VAL A 212 -7.36 0.02 30.61
N ARG A 213 -8.45 -0.75 30.72
CA ARG A 213 -9.80 -0.30 30.41
C ARG A 213 -10.21 0.92 31.25
N LEU A 214 -9.92 0.91 32.55
CA LEU A 214 -10.20 2.03 33.46
C LEU A 214 -9.36 3.26 33.09
N ALA A 215 -8.08 3.11 32.86
CA ALA A 215 -7.19 4.20 32.45
C ALA A 215 -7.66 4.87 31.15
N ARG A 216 -8.09 4.07 30.18
CA ARG A 216 -8.66 4.57 28.92
C ARG A 216 -9.98 5.30 29.13
N SER A 217 -10.87 4.78 29.96
CA SER A 217 -12.14 5.43 30.29
C SER A 217 -11.92 6.81 30.92
N VAL A 218 -10.98 6.92 31.88
CA VAL A 218 -10.62 8.21 32.50
C VAL A 218 -10.00 9.18 31.50
N ARG A 219 -9.10 8.69 30.64
CA ARG A 219 -8.49 9.51 29.58
C ARG A 219 -9.54 10.02 28.61
N ASP A 220 -10.45 9.19 28.16
CA ASP A 220 -11.46 9.53 27.17
C ASP A 220 -12.46 10.53 27.73
N GLU A 221 -12.90 10.36 28.98
CA GLU A 221 -13.73 11.34 29.68
C GLU A 221 -13.02 12.70 29.80
N HIS A 222 -11.70 12.68 30.07
CA HIS A 222 -10.90 13.91 30.14
C HIS A 222 -10.78 14.60 28.77
N LEU A 223 -10.60 13.83 27.69
CA LEU A 223 -10.55 14.35 26.33
C LEU A 223 -11.93 14.85 25.84
N GLU A 224 -13.02 14.18 26.25
CA GLU A 224 -14.38 14.54 25.83
C GLU A 224 -14.89 15.82 26.54
N SER A 225 -14.63 16.00 27.81
CA SER A 225 -15.33 17.03 28.60
C SER A 225 -14.50 17.76 29.64
N LEU A 226 -13.56 17.11 30.29
CA LEU A 226 -12.87 17.64 31.46
C LEU A 226 -11.54 18.34 31.13
N GLY A 227 -10.89 18.01 30.04
CA GLY A 227 -9.59 18.57 29.68
C GLY A 227 -9.64 20.02 29.25
N GLY A 228 -8.65 20.80 29.60
CA GLY A 228 -8.55 22.22 29.21
C GLY A 228 -8.62 22.43 27.69
N PHE A 229 -8.10 21.51 26.88
CA PHE A 229 -8.25 21.58 25.44
C PHE A 229 -9.71 21.38 25.00
N ALA A 230 -10.42 20.44 25.60
CA ALA A 230 -11.84 20.20 25.32
C ALA A 230 -12.73 21.41 25.69
N GLN A 231 -12.43 22.04 26.80
CA GLN A 231 -13.15 23.22 27.29
C GLN A 231 -12.84 24.47 26.44
N THR A 232 -11.58 24.64 26.05
CA THR A 232 -11.13 25.81 25.27
C THR A 232 -11.55 25.71 23.80
N PHE A 233 -11.53 24.50 23.22
CA PHE A 233 -11.80 24.27 21.80
C PHE A 233 -12.89 23.20 21.61
N PRO A 234 -14.12 23.40 22.07
CA PRO A 234 -15.17 22.38 22.06
C PRO A 234 -15.58 21.94 20.64
N THR A 235 -15.39 22.82 19.66
CA THR A 235 -15.74 22.57 18.24
C THR A 235 -14.53 22.25 17.37
N SER A 236 -13.35 22.04 17.96
CA SER A 236 -12.12 21.74 17.21
C SER A 236 -12.28 20.46 16.37
N ARG A 237 -12.05 20.57 15.05
CA ARG A 237 -12.01 19.43 14.15
C ARG A 237 -10.95 18.38 14.57
N LEU A 238 -9.78 18.86 15.00
CA LEU A 238 -8.70 17.98 15.49
C LEU A 238 -9.17 17.14 16.67
N ARG A 239 -9.88 17.79 17.62
CA ARG A 239 -10.46 17.08 18.78
C ARG A 239 -11.51 16.05 18.33
N GLN A 240 -12.42 16.44 17.43
CA GLN A 240 -13.46 15.54 16.93
C GLN A 240 -12.84 14.35 16.19
N THR A 241 -11.81 14.59 15.36
CA THR A 241 -11.05 13.55 14.69
C THR A 241 -10.38 12.61 15.69
N LEU A 242 -9.72 13.15 16.72
CA LEU A 242 -9.06 12.36 17.74
C LEU A 242 -10.07 11.48 18.51
N LEU A 243 -11.20 12.04 18.90
CA LEU A 243 -12.26 11.31 19.62
C LEU A 243 -12.90 10.24 18.74
N SER A 244 -13.22 10.57 17.49
CA SER A 244 -13.79 9.62 16.53
C SER A 244 -12.85 8.43 16.27
N ARG A 245 -11.58 8.67 16.02
CA ARG A 245 -10.58 7.63 15.83
C ARG A 245 -10.44 6.74 17.07
N ARG A 246 -10.41 7.30 18.26
CA ARG A 246 -10.27 6.54 19.50
C ARG A 246 -11.51 5.75 19.85
N MET A 247 -12.69 6.35 19.80
CA MET A 247 -13.92 5.69 20.22
C MET A 247 -14.38 4.58 19.27
N SER A 248 -14.12 4.69 17.98
CA SER A 248 -14.49 3.66 17.00
C SER A 248 -13.40 2.62 16.75
N GLY A 249 -12.14 3.00 16.86
CA GLY A 249 -11.01 2.14 16.56
C GLY A 249 -10.49 1.35 17.75
N GLU A 250 -10.26 1.97 18.92
CA GLU A 250 -9.62 1.31 20.05
C GLU A 250 -10.44 0.14 20.61
N VAL A 251 -11.76 0.25 20.69
CA VAL A 251 -12.61 -0.86 21.17
C VAL A 251 -12.59 -2.03 20.19
N ALA A 252 -12.67 -1.74 18.90
CA ALA A 252 -12.59 -2.77 17.88
C ALA A 252 -11.21 -3.43 17.83
N LEU A 253 -10.13 -2.66 18.07
CA LEU A 253 -8.76 -3.15 18.17
C LEU A 253 -8.55 -4.04 19.40
N GLU A 254 -9.17 -3.70 20.54
CA GLU A 254 -9.09 -4.53 21.76
C GLU A 254 -9.81 -5.88 21.56
N GLU A 255 -10.96 -5.86 20.91
CA GLU A 255 -11.75 -7.06 20.62
C GLU A 255 -11.12 -7.92 19.53
N ALA A 256 -10.36 -7.33 18.63
CA ALA A 256 -9.72 -8.01 17.50
C ALA A 256 -8.50 -8.86 17.87
N ARG A 257 -8.11 -8.94 19.16
CA ARG A 257 -6.95 -9.73 19.62
C ARG A 257 -5.69 -9.47 18.79
N LEU A 258 -5.37 -8.22 18.53
CA LEU A 258 -4.35 -7.78 17.57
C LEU A 258 -2.98 -8.48 17.75
N ILE A 259 -2.58 -8.78 18.99
CA ILE A 259 -1.33 -9.50 19.22
C ILE A 259 -1.40 -10.90 18.61
N GLN A 260 -2.52 -11.59 18.77
CA GLN A 260 -2.70 -12.94 18.25
C GLN A 260 -2.85 -12.96 16.73
N GLU A 261 -3.43 -11.91 16.16
CA GLU A 261 -3.73 -11.83 14.73
C GLU A 261 -2.64 -11.16 13.90
N LEU A 262 -1.95 -10.16 14.47
CA LEU A 262 -1.02 -9.30 13.72
C LEU A 262 0.44 -9.42 14.17
N LEU A 263 0.74 -10.16 15.24
CA LEU A 263 2.11 -10.35 15.69
C LEU A 263 2.76 -11.44 14.86
N PHE A 264 3.77 -11.09 14.06
CA PHE A 264 4.48 -12.02 13.17
C PHE A 264 5.95 -12.23 13.56
N VAL A 265 6.41 -11.65 14.64
CA VAL A 265 7.74 -11.92 15.19
C VAL A 265 7.58 -12.69 16.49
N PRO A 266 7.93 -13.98 16.54
CA PRO A 266 7.69 -14.83 17.70
C PRO A 266 8.57 -14.48 18.89
N ASP A 267 9.75 -13.91 18.66
CA ASP A 267 10.66 -13.47 19.69
C ASP A 267 11.45 -12.22 19.20
N LEU A 268 11.44 -11.15 19.98
CA LEU A 268 12.27 -9.98 19.72
C LEU A 268 13.66 -10.10 20.37
N GLY A 269 14.11 -11.32 20.58
CA GLY A 269 15.38 -11.67 21.20
C GLY A 269 15.43 -11.35 22.68
N ASP A 270 16.63 -11.11 23.22
CA ASP A 270 16.86 -10.80 24.62
C ASP A 270 16.16 -9.51 25.10
N ILE A 271 15.74 -8.66 24.16
CA ILE A 271 15.11 -7.38 24.45
C ILE A 271 13.66 -7.58 24.88
N PHE A 272 12.95 -8.56 24.28
CA PHE A 272 11.55 -8.78 24.58
C PHE A 272 11.10 -10.22 24.31
N PRO A 273 11.37 -11.16 25.24
CA PRO A 273 10.95 -12.54 25.10
C PRO A 273 9.42 -12.66 25.29
N LEU A 274 8.68 -12.74 24.18
CA LEU A 274 7.21 -12.78 24.14
C LEU A 274 6.65 -13.90 25.03
N SER A 275 7.30 -15.05 25.06
CA SER A 275 6.90 -16.21 25.86
C SER A 275 6.86 -15.93 27.38
N GLN A 276 7.70 -15.02 27.88
CA GLN A 276 7.67 -14.61 29.30
C GLN A 276 6.42 -13.82 29.66
N TYR A 277 5.75 -13.25 28.65
CA TYR A 277 4.52 -12.49 28.82
C TYR A 277 3.27 -13.27 28.41
N GLY A 278 3.42 -14.56 28.10
CA GLY A 278 2.33 -15.39 27.62
C GLY A 278 1.80 -14.97 26.26
N LEU A 279 2.63 -14.31 25.45
CA LEU A 279 2.31 -13.89 24.09
C LEU A 279 2.92 -14.89 23.10
N SER A 280 2.21 -15.15 22.01
CA SER A 280 2.68 -15.95 20.88
C SER A 280 2.22 -15.34 19.58
N ALA A 281 3.01 -15.54 18.52
CA ALA A 281 2.55 -15.27 17.16
C ALA A 281 1.36 -16.18 16.80
N SER A 282 0.56 -15.78 15.81
CA SER A 282 -0.50 -16.62 15.26
C SER A 282 0.10 -17.70 14.35
N GLU A 283 -0.67 -18.76 14.07
CA GLU A 283 -0.28 -19.76 13.07
C GLU A 283 -0.09 -19.13 11.68
N GLU A 284 -0.88 -18.12 11.35
CA GLU A 284 -0.75 -17.38 10.09
C GLU A 284 0.49 -16.49 10.08
N ALA A 285 0.89 -15.94 11.22
CA ALA A 285 2.14 -15.20 11.36
C ALA A 285 3.36 -16.12 11.22
N ASP A 286 3.30 -17.33 11.78
CA ASP A 286 4.35 -18.33 11.60
C ASP A 286 4.50 -18.72 10.13
N LEU A 287 3.39 -18.90 9.41
CA LEU A 287 3.42 -19.15 7.96
C LEU A 287 4.05 -18.00 7.17
N VAL A 288 3.77 -16.75 7.55
CA VAL A 288 4.40 -15.57 6.93
C VAL A 288 5.90 -15.57 7.18
N LEU A 289 6.32 -15.88 8.40
CA LEU A 289 7.74 -15.94 8.77
C LEU A 289 8.48 -17.03 8.00
N ASP A 290 7.97 -18.25 8.03
CA ASP A 290 8.56 -19.38 7.31
C ASP A 290 8.73 -19.07 5.83
N TYR A 291 7.69 -18.48 5.22
CA TYR A 291 7.71 -18.11 3.82
C TYR A 291 8.72 -17.00 3.49
N LEU A 292 8.88 -16.04 4.39
CA LEU A 292 9.79 -14.92 4.20
C LEU A 292 11.23 -15.30 4.53
N ASP A 293 11.45 -16.16 5.52
CA ASP A 293 12.77 -16.69 5.85
C ASP A 293 13.34 -17.57 4.72
N ASP A 294 12.54 -18.45 4.14
CA ASP A 294 12.93 -19.26 3.00
C ASP A 294 13.37 -18.43 1.80
N ALA A 295 12.85 -17.26 1.69
CA ALA A 295 13.03 -16.39 0.55
C ALA A 295 14.22 -15.42 0.66
N TRP A 296 14.79 -15.24 1.87
CA TRP A 296 15.94 -14.37 2.14
C TRP A 296 17.09 -15.12 2.83
N PRO A 297 17.71 -16.08 2.14
CA PRO A 297 18.78 -16.92 2.74
C PRO A 297 20.04 -16.12 3.12
N THR A 298 20.11 -14.84 2.80
CA THR A 298 21.26 -13.98 3.11
C THR A 298 21.02 -13.04 4.29
N SER A 299 19.79 -12.92 4.79
CA SER A 299 19.48 -12.13 5.98
C SER A 299 19.78 -12.96 7.24
N THR A 300 20.76 -12.53 8.01
CA THR A 300 21.12 -13.17 9.30
C THR A 300 20.16 -12.80 10.44
N SER A 301 19.20 -11.92 10.20
CA SER A 301 18.36 -11.29 11.20
C SER A 301 16.86 -11.35 10.90
N GLY A 302 16.46 -11.95 9.79
CA GLY A 302 15.06 -12.18 9.46
C GLY A 302 14.31 -10.91 9.02
N ILE A 303 13.00 -11.04 8.95
CA ILE A 303 12.07 -10.01 8.47
C ILE A 303 12.13 -8.70 9.29
N ALA A 304 12.59 -8.77 10.55
CA ALA A 304 12.69 -7.60 11.41
C ALA A 304 13.73 -6.58 10.91
N ASP A 305 14.72 -7.04 10.16
CA ASP A 305 15.79 -6.19 9.63
C ASP A 305 15.51 -5.70 8.20
N ASP A 306 14.50 -6.23 7.53
CA ASP A 306 14.02 -5.68 6.27
C ASP A 306 12.68 -4.96 6.45
N PRO A 307 12.69 -3.62 6.59
CA PRO A 307 11.47 -2.85 6.84
C PRO A 307 10.40 -2.99 5.75
N LEU A 308 10.77 -3.22 4.49
CA LEU A 308 9.78 -3.38 3.41
C LEU A 308 9.10 -4.74 3.48
N GLN A 309 9.84 -5.79 3.79
CA GLN A 309 9.29 -7.13 4.04
C GLN A 309 8.37 -7.13 5.26
N ALA A 310 8.78 -6.48 6.35
CA ALA A 310 7.96 -6.33 7.54
C ALA A 310 6.64 -5.58 7.25
N GLN A 311 6.68 -4.56 6.40
CA GLN A 311 5.48 -3.87 5.94
C GLN A 311 4.56 -4.79 5.13
N ALA A 312 5.11 -5.60 4.23
CA ALA A 312 4.34 -6.54 3.42
C ALA A 312 3.72 -7.66 4.26
N ALA A 313 4.44 -8.19 5.24
CA ALA A 313 3.93 -9.17 6.20
C ALA A 313 2.75 -8.60 7.00
N LEU A 314 2.90 -7.39 7.54
CA LEU A 314 1.80 -6.72 8.24
C LEU A 314 0.62 -6.44 7.30
N ALA A 315 0.87 -6.03 6.05
CA ALA A 315 -0.19 -5.81 5.07
C ALA A 315 -1.01 -7.08 4.79
N TYR A 316 -0.33 -8.22 4.62
CA TYR A 316 -1.00 -9.52 4.50
C TYR A 316 -1.90 -9.80 5.69
N LEU A 317 -1.38 -9.69 6.91
CA LEU A 317 -2.15 -9.95 8.13
C LEU A 317 -3.33 -8.98 8.28
N LEU A 318 -3.14 -7.69 8.04
CA LEU A 318 -4.20 -6.68 8.09
C LEU A 318 -5.36 -6.98 7.13
N ILE A 319 -5.05 -7.43 5.92
CA ILE A 319 -6.04 -7.82 4.92
C ILE A 319 -6.69 -9.15 5.30
N ARG A 320 -5.88 -10.17 5.62
CA ARG A 320 -6.34 -11.53 5.90
C ARG A 320 -7.26 -11.60 7.12
N THR A 321 -6.98 -10.82 8.15
CA THR A 321 -7.79 -10.74 9.38
C THR A 321 -9.00 -9.81 9.26
N GLY A 322 -9.20 -9.17 8.11
CA GLY A 322 -10.27 -8.19 7.92
C GLY A 322 -10.08 -6.92 8.76
N THR A 323 -8.84 -6.61 9.11
CA THR A 323 -8.51 -5.39 9.88
C THR A 323 -8.46 -4.16 8.98
N SER A 324 -7.99 -4.30 7.72
CA SER A 324 -7.85 -3.17 6.78
C SER A 324 -8.32 -3.53 5.37
N ALA A 325 -8.93 -2.56 4.68
CA ALA A 325 -9.27 -2.64 3.26
C ALA A 325 -8.20 -2.02 2.37
N ALA A 326 -7.46 -1.06 2.87
CA ALA A 326 -6.39 -0.37 2.16
C ALA A 326 -5.12 -0.29 3.00
N VAL A 327 -3.97 -0.59 2.39
CA VAL A 327 -2.66 -0.54 3.05
C VAL A 327 -1.66 0.13 2.11
N THR A 328 -0.93 1.13 2.61
CA THR A 328 0.16 1.78 1.87
C THR A 328 1.50 1.39 2.46
N LEU A 329 2.39 0.90 1.62
CA LEU A 329 3.78 0.54 1.91
C LEU A 329 4.71 1.56 1.26
N THR A 330 5.93 1.72 1.80
CA THR A 330 6.96 2.55 1.14
C THR A 330 8.32 1.95 1.42
N ASP A 331 9.13 1.78 0.38
CA ASP A 331 10.53 1.41 0.57
C ASP A 331 11.24 2.51 1.38
N PRO A 332 11.77 2.21 2.57
CA PRO A 332 12.45 3.21 3.39
C PRO A 332 13.81 3.63 2.85
N GLY A 333 14.33 2.97 1.80
CA GLY A 333 15.69 3.12 1.32
C GLY A 333 16.70 2.38 2.19
N THR A 334 17.96 2.47 1.81
CA THR A 334 19.11 1.90 2.54
C THR A 334 20.03 3.02 2.99
N ASP A 335 20.71 2.83 4.13
CA ASP A 335 21.78 3.71 4.65
C ASP A 335 21.44 5.23 4.71
N GLY A 336 20.17 5.54 5.00
CA GLY A 336 19.71 6.92 5.12
C GLY A 336 19.37 7.60 3.79
N PHE A 337 19.54 6.93 2.67
CA PHE A 337 19.08 7.37 1.37
C PHE A 337 17.62 7.02 1.14
N LEU A 338 16.97 7.78 0.28
CA LEU A 338 15.54 7.73 0.08
C LEU A 338 15.20 6.89 -1.14
N ALA A 339 15.33 5.56 -1.06
CA ALA A 339 14.88 4.64 -2.09
C ALA A 339 15.31 5.08 -3.51
N PHE A 340 14.39 5.20 -4.46
CA PHE A 340 14.68 5.60 -5.83
C PHE A 340 15.32 7.00 -5.97
N ASP A 341 15.27 7.85 -4.94
CA ASP A 341 15.91 9.18 -4.96
C ASP A 341 17.44 9.12 -4.90
N GLN A 342 17.99 7.96 -4.54
CA GLN A 342 19.42 7.68 -4.70
C GLN A 342 19.90 7.84 -6.15
N SER A 343 19.01 7.77 -7.14
CA SER A 343 19.27 8.02 -8.56
C SER A 343 19.87 9.40 -8.86
N HIS A 344 19.82 10.34 -7.90
CA HIS A 344 20.57 11.59 -8.01
C HIS A 344 22.08 11.41 -7.92
N TYR A 345 22.57 10.25 -7.50
CA TYR A 345 23.97 9.93 -7.34
C TYR A 345 24.39 8.72 -8.17
N ASP A 346 23.53 7.73 -8.28
CA ASP A 346 23.74 6.48 -8.99
C ASP A 346 22.39 5.97 -9.50
N HIS A 347 22.08 6.25 -10.77
CA HIS A 347 20.79 5.90 -11.34
C HIS A 347 20.65 4.39 -11.54
N ALA A 348 21.65 3.77 -12.15
CA ALA A 348 21.56 2.37 -12.57
C ALA A 348 21.39 1.43 -11.37
N ASP A 349 22.25 1.58 -10.35
CA ASP A 349 22.19 0.74 -9.17
C ASP A 349 20.95 1.05 -8.30
N ALA A 350 20.60 2.33 -8.15
CA ALA A 350 19.42 2.72 -7.39
C ALA A 350 18.13 2.13 -7.99
N GLN A 351 17.92 2.33 -9.29
CA GLN A 351 16.73 1.80 -9.95
C GLN A 351 16.70 0.26 -9.91
N ALA A 352 17.82 -0.39 -10.22
CA ALA A 352 17.91 -1.84 -10.18
C ALA A 352 17.59 -2.41 -8.81
N ASN A 353 18.27 -1.91 -7.77
CA ASN A 353 18.12 -2.44 -6.41
C ASN A 353 16.70 -2.23 -5.84
N HIS A 354 16.13 -1.04 -6.01
CA HIS A 354 14.82 -0.74 -5.45
C HIS A 354 13.67 -1.38 -6.23
N TRP A 355 13.78 -1.51 -7.57
CA TRP A 355 12.83 -2.31 -8.35
C TRP A 355 12.91 -3.78 -7.97
N ASP A 356 14.10 -4.37 -7.89
CA ASP A 356 14.26 -5.78 -7.54
C ASP A 356 13.69 -6.05 -6.14
N ARG A 357 13.97 -5.19 -5.18
CA ARG A 357 13.43 -5.28 -3.83
C ARG A 357 11.90 -5.14 -3.78
N GLY A 358 11.36 -4.15 -4.48
CA GLY A 358 9.92 -3.90 -4.56
C GLY A 358 9.16 -5.05 -5.22
N LEU A 359 9.64 -5.54 -6.36
CA LEU A 359 9.02 -6.64 -7.11
C LEU A 359 9.09 -7.97 -6.36
N ASP A 360 10.22 -8.26 -5.71
CA ASP A 360 10.37 -9.46 -4.90
C ASP A 360 9.41 -9.44 -3.71
N THR A 361 9.34 -8.33 -2.98
CA THR A 361 8.39 -8.14 -1.87
C THR A 361 6.94 -8.27 -2.35
N ALA A 362 6.60 -7.68 -3.48
CA ALA A 362 5.26 -7.78 -4.05
C ALA A 362 4.92 -9.23 -4.47
N SER A 363 5.87 -9.94 -5.11
CA SER A 363 5.67 -11.34 -5.49
C SER A 363 5.35 -12.21 -4.28
N ARG A 364 6.03 -12.00 -3.15
CA ARG A 364 5.77 -12.73 -1.89
C ARG A 364 4.40 -12.41 -1.34
N LEU A 365 4.04 -11.14 -1.25
CA LEU A 365 2.72 -10.71 -0.80
C LEU A 365 1.61 -11.32 -1.68
N ILE A 366 1.78 -11.29 -3.00
CA ILE A 366 0.84 -11.89 -3.96
C ILE A 366 0.69 -13.40 -3.71
N LYS A 367 1.80 -14.12 -3.50
CA LYS A 367 1.78 -15.56 -3.23
C LYS A 367 1.04 -15.88 -1.93
N LEU A 368 1.27 -15.12 -0.86
CA LEU A 368 0.52 -15.26 0.39
C LEU A 368 -0.99 -15.03 0.19
N LEU A 369 -1.36 -13.96 -0.51
CA LEU A 369 -2.76 -13.65 -0.79
C LEU A 369 -3.43 -14.68 -1.70
N LYS A 370 -2.68 -15.31 -2.64
CA LYS A 370 -3.16 -16.42 -3.48
C LYS A 370 -3.37 -17.71 -2.68
N GLN A 371 -2.57 -17.96 -1.65
CA GLN A 371 -2.73 -19.12 -0.77
C GLN A 371 -3.88 -18.98 0.22
N ALA A 372 -4.23 -17.76 0.60
CA ALA A 372 -5.29 -17.48 1.56
C ALA A 372 -6.67 -17.57 0.89
N GLU A 373 -7.45 -18.59 1.23
CA GLU A 373 -8.80 -18.79 0.71
C GLU A 373 -9.76 -17.72 1.21
N TRP A 374 -10.56 -17.17 0.29
CA TRP A 374 -11.61 -16.23 0.63
C TRP A 374 -12.87 -16.96 1.11
N HIS A 375 -13.43 -16.50 2.22
CA HIS A 375 -14.68 -16.98 2.75
C HIS A 375 -15.76 -15.88 2.67
N ASP A 376 -16.96 -16.26 2.29
CA ASP A 376 -18.10 -15.34 2.23
C ASP A 376 -18.58 -14.91 3.64
N LYS A 377 -19.58 -14.03 3.67
CA LYS A 377 -20.19 -13.52 4.91
C LYS A 377 -20.76 -14.61 5.83
N THR A 378 -20.94 -15.82 5.34
CA THR A 378 -21.42 -16.98 6.12
C THR A 378 -20.29 -17.86 6.64
N GLY A 379 -19.03 -17.52 6.31
CA GLY A 379 -17.85 -18.31 6.63
C GLY A 379 -17.63 -19.49 5.70
N LYS A 380 -18.32 -19.54 4.56
CA LYS A 380 -18.17 -20.61 3.58
C LYS A 380 -17.06 -20.24 2.59
N ALA A 381 -16.17 -21.20 2.34
CA ALA A 381 -15.15 -21.11 1.31
C ALA A 381 -15.78 -20.87 -0.09
N THR A 382 -15.26 -19.89 -0.81
CA THR A 382 -15.79 -19.48 -2.12
C THR A 382 -15.04 -20.14 -3.29
N GLY A 383 -13.89 -20.76 -3.03
CA GLY A 383 -12.98 -21.27 -4.06
C GLY A 383 -12.17 -20.17 -4.77
N THR A 384 -12.23 -18.94 -4.25
CA THR A 384 -11.37 -17.82 -4.66
C THR A 384 -10.42 -17.47 -3.51
N SER A 385 -9.39 -16.68 -3.81
CA SER A 385 -8.39 -16.23 -2.82
C SER A 385 -8.58 -14.75 -2.47
N TYR A 386 -7.87 -14.28 -1.46
CA TYR A 386 -7.78 -12.84 -1.18
C TYR A 386 -7.15 -12.07 -2.35
N TRP A 387 -6.26 -12.72 -3.12
CA TRP A 387 -5.68 -12.11 -4.30
C TRP A 387 -6.70 -11.78 -5.37
N ASP A 388 -7.70 -12.62 -5.60
CA ASP A 388 -8.76 -12.39 -6.59
C ASP A 388 -9.55 -11.09 -6.34
N ARG A 389 -9.33 -10.45 -5.20
CA ARG A 389 -10.00 -9.24 -4.73
C ARG A 389 -9.04 -8.11 -4.40
N THR A 390 -7.75 -8.31 -4.63
CA THR A 390 -6.70 -7.35 -4.28
C THR A 390 -6.13 -6.69 -5.53
N MET A 391 -5.99 -5.38 -5.46
CA MET A 391 -5.22 -4.59 -6.42
C MET A 391 -3.97 -4.08 -5.75
N LEU A 392 -2.84 -4.27 -6.39
CA LEU A 392 -1.55 -3.75 -5.99
C LEU A 392 -1.11 -2.68 -6.97
N VAL A 393 -0.73 -1.49 -6.48
CA VAL A 393 -0.34 -0.33 -7.29
C VAL A 393 1.03 0.16 -6.83
N PHE A 394 2.00 0.21 -7.75
CA PHE A 394 3.25 0.93 -7.52
C PHE A 394 3.04 2.39 -7.90
N ALA A 395 2.79 3.21 -6.89
CA ALA A 395 2.55 4.63 -7.06
C ALA A 395 3.88 5.38 -7.11
N THR A 396 4.30 5.75 -8.31
CA THR A 396 5.48 6.57 -8.51
C THR A 396 5.10 8.05 -8.61
N GLU A 397 5.83 8.91 -7.94
CA GLU A 397 5.55 10.36 -7.90
C GLU A 397 5.87 11.04 -9.25
N PHE A 398 6.96 10.62 -9.90
CA PHE A 398 7.42 11.07 -11.22
C PHE A 398 8.43 10.04 -11.79
N GLY A 399 8.94 10.29 -12.97
CA GLY A 399 10.04 9.52 -13.57
C GLY A 399 11.41 10.14 -13.35
N ARG A 400 12.38 9.62 -14.07
CA ARG A 400 13.76 10.11 -14.09
C ARG A 400 14.15 10.61 -15.49
N ASP A 401 15.21 11.42 -15.58
CA ASP A 401 15.79 11.84 -16.85
C ASP A 401 15.95 10.64 -17.78
N LYS A 402 15.72 10.91 -19.06
CA LYS A 402 15.67 9.85 -20.07
C LYS A 402 17.02 9.56 -20.72
N PHE A 403 18.03 10.41 -20.47
CA PHE A 403 19.35 10.32 -21.12
C PHE A 403 20.44 10.09 -20.10
N ASP A 404 21.23 9.04 -20.35
CA ASP A 404 22.53 8.87 -19.72
C ASP A 404 23.54 9.80 -20.39
N ASN A 405 24.00 10.78 -19.63
CA ASN A 405 25.02 11.74 -20.04
C ASN A 405 26.42 11.38 -19.53
N GLY A 406 26.62 10.16 -19.05
CA GLY A 406 27.86 9.63 -18.48
C GLY A 406 28.16 10.12 -17.06
N ARG A 407 27.15 10.60 -16.31
CA ARG A 407 27.30 11.07 -14.92
C ARG A 407 26.74 10.13 -13.88
N ASP A 408 26.14 9.02 -14.27
CA ASP A 408 25.43 8.06 -13.41
C ASP A 408 24.37 8.69 -12.47
N ALA A 409 23.94 9.91 -12.78
CA ALA A 409 23.04 10.69 -11.96
C ALA A 409 21.92 11.30 -12.79
N THR A 410 20.69 11.21 -12.29
CA THR A 410 19.51 11.71 -13.00
C THR A 410 18.69 12.69 -12.17
N GLY A 411 18.11 13.67 -12.86
CA GLY A 411 17.08 14.55 -12.33
C GLY A 411 15.68 13.94 -12.41
N HIS A 412 14.70 14.74 -12.05
CA HIS A 412 13.28 14.36 -12.10
C HIS A 412 12.69 14.63 -13.48
N GLN A 413 11.83 13.75 -13.94
CA GLN A 413 11.08 13.88 -15.20
C GLN A 413 9.60 13.58 -14.97
N MET A 414 8.71 14.35 -15.59
CA MET A 414 7.26 14.15 -15.41
C MET A 414 6.74 12.90 -16.12
N ASN A 415 7.32 12.55 -17.27
CA ASN A 415 6.88 11.38 -18.04
C ASN A 415 7.39 10.08 -17.44
N ASN A 416 6.51 9.13 -17.22
CA ASN A 416 6.81 7.83 -16.63
C ASN A 416 5.74 6.78 -16.96
N GLY A 417 5.78 5.64 -16.27
CA GLY A 417 4.72 4.65 -16.21
C GLY A 417 4.30 4.38 -14.77
N LEU A 418 3.07 3.88 -14.61
CA LEU A 418 2.51 3.40 -13.34
C LEU A 418 2.26 1.91 -13.48
N LEU A 419 2.66 1.13 -12.47
CA LEU A 419 2.52 -0.32 -12.46
C LEU A 419 1.34 -0.74 -11.59
N VAL A 420 0.45 -1.55 -12.16
CA VAL A 420 -0.68 -2.18 -11.47
C VAL A 420 -0.59 -3.69 -11.63
N VAL A 421 -0.79 -4.43 -10.55
CA VAL A 421 -0.84 -5.89 -10.57
C VAL A 421 -2.13 -6.35 -9.91
N SER A 422 -3.00 -6.98 -10.66
CA SER A 422 -4.29 -7.45 -10.14
C SER A 422 -4.96 -8.40 -11.13
N PRO A 423 -5.64 -9.45 -10.66
CA PRO A 423 -6.51 -10.25 -11.54
C PRO A 423 -7.80 -9.50 -11.94
N MET A 424 -8.07 -8.31 -11.38
CA MET A 424 -9.25 -7.51 -11.68
C MET A 424 -9.06 -6.56 -12.87
N VAL A 425 -7.86 -6.48 -13.44
CA VAL A 425 -7.56 -5.66 -14.63
C VAL A 425 -7.10 -6.53 -15.80
N LYS A 426 -7.28 -6.03 -17.00
CA LYS A 426 -6.70 -6.65 -18.18
C LYS A 426 -5.18 -6.45 -18.15
N GLY A 427 -4.48 -7.48 -17.72
CA GLY A 427 -3.02 -7.47 -17.59
C GLY A 427 -2.28 -7.86 -18.88
N ASN A 428 -0.98 -8.15 -18.73
CA ASN A 428 -0.06 -8.53 -19.80
C ASN A 428 0.04 -7.47 -20.90
N GLN A 429 0.01 -6.18 -20.52
CA GLN A 429 0.07 -5.08 -21.48
C GLN A 429 0.71 -3.82 -20.94
N LEU A 430 1.31 -3.05 -21.83
CA LEU A 430 1.70 -1.67 -21.65
C LEU A 430 0.72 -0.79 -22.43
N LEU A 431 0.00 0.10 -21.74
CA LEU A 431 -0.78 1.15 -22.40
C LEU A 431 0.13 2.37 -22.62
N GLY A 432 0.29 2.75 -23.87
CA GLY A 432 1.30 3.65 -24.38
C GLY A 432 2.42 2.90 -25.12
N ALA A 433 3.39 3.64 -25.63
CA ALA A 433 4.57 3.07 -26.29
C ALA A 433 5.83 3.82 -25.84
N VAL A 434 6.93 3.09 -25.68
CA VAL A 434 8.23 3.71 -25.41
C VAL A 434 8.82 4.21 -26.71
N ASP A 435 9.17 5.50 -26.78
CA ASP A 435 9.91 6.08 -27.88
C ASP A 435 11.42 5.88 -27.65
N THR A 436 12.04 5.07 -28.48
CA THR A 436 13.47 4.75 -28.38
C THR A 436 14.38 5.94 -28.71
N ASN A 437 13.85 7.01 -29.34
CA ASN A 437 14.60 8.20 -29.71
C ASN A 437 14.76 9.19 -28.54
N ASN A 438 13.86 9.14 -27.56
CA ASN A 438 13.88 10.10 -26.44
C ASN A 438 13.56 9.48 -25.08
N GLY A 439 13.19 8.19 -25.01
CA GLY A 439 12.88 7.47 -23.78
C GLY A 439 11.53 7.83 -23.15
N TYR A 440 10.70 8.61 -23.84
CA TYR A 440 9.37 8.94 -23.33
C TYR A 440 8.39 7.80 -23.57
N ILE A 441 7.46 7.64 -22.66
CA ILE A 441 6.28 6.79 -22.85
C ILE A 441 5.18 7.67 -23.40
N SER A 442 4.62 7.31 -24.56
CA SER A 442 3.50 8.03 -25.16
C SER A 442 2.18 7.75 -24.44
N GLY A 443 1.19 8.58 -24.69
CA GLY A 443 -0.20 8.32 -24.34
C GLY A 443 -0.81 7.16 -25.13
N TYR A 444 -2.07 6.93 -24.87
CA TYR A 444 -2.88 5.87 -25.49
C TYR A 444 -4.33 6.29 -25.56
N ASP A 445 -5.04 5.72 -26.50
CA ASP A 445 -6.50 5.84 -26.58
C ASP A 445 -7.15 5.14 -25.38
N LEU A 446 -8.00 5.81 -24.65
CA LEU A 446 -8.56 5.31 -23.38
C LEU A 446 -9.52 4.13 -23.59
N ASP A 447 -10.19 4.05 -24.74
CA ASP A 447 -11.15 3.00 -25.06
C ASP A 447 -10.46 1.72 -25.55
N THR A 448 -9.48 1.88 -26.46
CA THR A 448 -8.85 0.75 -27.14
C THR A 448 -7.51 0.33 -26.54
N GLY A 449 -6.83 1.23 -25.84
CA GLY A 449 -5.47 1.05 -25.34
C GLY A 449 -4.38 1.23 -26.42
N GLU A 450 -4.75 1.57 -27.66
CA GLU A 450 -3.79 1.78 -28.74
C GLU A 450 -2.88 2.98 -28.44
N PRO A 451 -1.55 2.83 -28.58
CA PRO A 451 -0.63 3.91 -28.28
C PRO A 451 -0.75 5.08 -29.27
N THR A 452 -0.48 6.29 -28.78
CA THR A 452 -0.40 7.54 -29.56
C THR A 452 1.04 8.01 -29.67
N PRO A 453 1.88 7.41 -30.56
CA PRO A 453 3.33 7.64 -30.58
C PRO A 453 3.70 9.05 -31.04
N PHE A 454 4.87 9.53 -30.61
CA PHE A 454 5.45 10.81 -31.03
C PHE A 454 6.07 10.69 -32.43
N THR A 455 5.34 11.07 -33.46
CA THR A 455 5.78 10.87 -34.86
C THR A 455 6.57 12.03 -35.47
N ASP A 456 6.61 13.18 -34.80
CA ASP A 456 7.18 14.45 -35.24
C ASP A 456 8.12 15.09 -34.22
N VAL A 457 8.52 14.36 -33.18
CA VAL A 457 9.55 14.77 -32.25
C VAL A 457 10.90 14.33 -32.80
N GLU A 458 11.83 15.27 -32.96
CA GLU A 458 13.18 14.96 -33.46
C GLU A 458 13.91 14.06 -32.45
N PRO A 459 14.72 13.10 -32.93
CA PRO A 459 15.50 12.23 -32.05
C PRO A 459 16.38 13.03 -31.08
N GLY A 460 16.28 12.70 -29.80
CA GLY A 460 16.99 13.38 -28.72
C GLY A 460 16.33 14.64 -28.18
N GLU A 461 15.17 15.01 -28.70
CA GLU A 461 14.37 16.11 -28.15
C GLU A 461 13.21 15.60 -27.28
N ASP A 462 12.79 16.43 -26.33
CA ASP A 462 11.62 16.13 -25.52
C ASP A 462 10.33 16.56 -26.22
N PRO A 463 9.23 15.80 -26.13
CA PRO A 463 7.93 16.29 -26.50
C PRO A 463 7.57 17.58 -25.75
N LEU A 464 6.76 18.43 -26.37
CA LEU A 464 6.25 19.62 -25.67
C LEU A 464 5.47 19.18 -24.42
N TYR A 465 5.61 19.92 -23.32
CA TYR A 465 4.97 19.58 -22.03
C TYR A 465 3.42 19.55 -22.10
N ASN A 466 2.82 20.13 -23.12
CA ASN A 466 1.38 20.15 -23.39
C ASN A 466 1.03 19.35 -24.66
N ASP A 467 1.89 18.48 -25.12
CA ASP A 467 1.60 17.58 -26.24
C ASP A 467 0.45 16.64 -25.87
N GLU A 468 -0.59 16.63 -26.69
CA GLU A 468 -1.79 15.79 -26.46
C GLU A 468 -1.49 14.27 -26.51
N ARG A 469 -0.34 13.90 -27.02
CA ARG A 469 0.14 12.51 -27.05
C ARG A 469 0.88 12.08 -25.81
N LEU A 470 1.05 12.97 -24.82
CA LEU A 470 1.55 12.60 -23.51
C LEU A 470 0.51 11.73 -22.78
N PRO A 471 0.95 10.81 -21.92
CA PRO A 471 0.03 9.92 -21.23
C PRO A 471 -0.89 10.64 -20.26
N ALA A 472 -1.94 9.94 -19.86
CA ALA A 472 -2.89 10.41 -18.87
C ALA A 472 -2.22 10.72 -17.53
N GLY A 473 -2.73 11.71 -16.82
CA GLY A 473 -2.33 12.03 -15.45
C GLY A 473 -2.97 11.09 -14.41
N ALA A 474 -2.56 11.26 -13.17
CA ALA A 474 -3.06 10.45 -12.05
C ALA A 474 -4.59 10.53 -11.90
N GLU A 475 -5.23 11.64 -12.26
CA GLU A 475 -6.68 11.79 -12.14
C GLU A 475 -7.44 10.77 -13.00
N THR A 476 -7.09 10.66 -14.27
CA THR A 476 -7.69 9.70 -15.19
C THR A 476 -7.38 8.26 -14.77
N ILE A 477 -6.12 7.96 -14.48
CA ILE A 477 -5.70 6.61 -14.09
C ILE A 477 -6.43 6.16 -12.82
N TYR A 478 -6.48 6.99 -11.78
CA TYR A 478 -7.16 6.63 -10.53
C TYR A 478 -8.67 6.60 -10.64
N GLY A 479 -9.23 7.40 -11.55
CA GLY A 479 -10.64 7.28 -11.95
C GLY A 479 -10.96 5.87 -12.44
N ALA A 480 -10.16 5.37 -13.38
CA ALA A 480 -10.31 4.02 -13.92
C ALA A 480 -10.07 2.93 -12.86
N LEU A 481 -8.99 3.02 -12.07
CA LEU A 481 -8.70 2.07 -11.00
C LEU A 481 -9.79 2.05 -9.93
N SER A 482 -10.37 3.20 -9.59
CA SER A 482 -11.47 3.29 -8.63
C SER A 482 -12.73 2.55 -9.14
N LYS A 483 -13.03 2.65 -10.43
CA LYS A 483 -14.12 1.89 -11.04
C LYS A 483 -13.89 0.38 -10.93
N VAL A 484 -12.69 -0.08 -11.28
CA VAL A 484 -12.31 -1.50 -11.11
C VAL A 484 -12.42 -1.94 -9.65
N LEU A 485 -12.08 -1.08 -8.70
CA LEU A 485 -12.21 -1.33 -7.26
C LEU A 485 -13.66 -1.20 -6.75
N GLY A 486 -14.60 -0.76 -7.58
CA GLY A 486 -16.00 -0.55 -7.19
C GLY A 486 -16.17 0.56 -6.15
N VAL A 487 -15.34 1.61 -6.22
CA VAL A 487 -15.40 2.75 -5.31
C VAL A 487 -15.78 4.02 -6.04
N ASP A 488 -16.53 4.88 -5.36
CA ASP A 488 -16.94 6.17 -5.92
C ASP A 488 -15.80 7.19 -5.83
N PHE A 489 -15.46 7.71 -6.99
CA PHE A 489 -14.41 8.71 -7.16
C PHE A 489 -14.89 9.77 -8.15
N GLU A 490 -15.83 10.60 -7.71
CA GLU A 490 -16.60 11.57 -8.53
C GLU A 490 -15.79 12.33 -9.57
N GLY A 491 -16.38 12.46 -10.78
CA GLY A 491 -15.91 13.35 -11.85
C GLY A 491 -14.63 12.90 -12.54
N ARG A 492 -14.36 11.59 -12.56
CA ARG A 492 -13.14 11.04 -13.16
C ARG A 492 -13.44 10.30 -14.46
N GLU A 493 -12.49 10.40 -15.38
CA GLU A 493 -12.53 9.67 -16.63
C GLU A 493 -12.32 8.18 -16.39
N GLU A 494 -12.84 7.37 -17.30
CA GLU A 494 -12.69 5.91 -17.32
C GLU A 494 -11.63 5.53 -18.36
N ILE A 495 -11.03 4.38 -18.17
CA ILE A 495 -10.13 3.76 -19.16
C ILE A 495 -10.70 2.36 -19.46
N PRO A 496 -11.66 2.24 -20.40
CA PRO A 496 -12.24 0.95 -20.75
C PRO A 496 -11.21 -0.11 -21.18
N ALA A 497 -10.08 0.32 -21.73
CA ALA A 497 -9.00 -0.57 -22.14
C ALA A 497 -8.40 -1.44 -21.01
N ILE A 498 -8.61 -1.07 -19.73
CA ILE A 498 -8.13 -1.86 -18.58
C ILE A 498 -9.20 -2.76 -17.97
N GLU A 499 -10.45 -2.64 -18.39
CA GLU A 499 -11.55 -3.44 -17.86
C GLU A 499 -11.51 -4.86 -18.44
N LEU A 500 -11.89 -5.85 -17.62
CA LEU A 500 -11.97 -7.26 -18.02
C LEU A 500 -13.25 -7.56 -18.80
#